data_9593461ac5de6d61cfe86e6fe83fed89
#
_entry.id   9593461ac5de6d61cfe86e6fe83fed89
#
_cell.length_a   1.000
_cell.length_b   1.000
_cell.length_c   1.000
_cell.angle_alpha   90.00
_cell.angle_beta   90.00
_cell.angle_gamma   90.00
#
_symmetry.space_group_name_H-M   'P 1'
#
loop_
_entity.id
_entity.type
_entity.pdbx_description
1 polymer ?
#
loop_
_entity_poly.entity_id
_entity_poly.type
_entity_poly.pdbx_seq_one_letter_code
_entity_poly.pdbx_strand_id
1 'polypeptide(L)'
;MGAYRGLTITEIEQLKQQNCMADDWSAISVTKDFIPDHICHTRFSGQIKLGAFKKEFMLDGGLKKHSGLRHVTLHNCEIGDDVLIENVPNYIANYRIGNDSFIQNVNILVVDGKSKFGNGTEVSVLNETGGREVPIYDKLSAHLAYIIALYRHRPLLIEKLKKMIDTYAEDHASETGTIGDHVTIINTGTIKNVRIGSYCTIDGTSRLENGSINSNEQIGRAHV
;
A
#
# COMPACT_ATOMS: atom_id res chain seq x y z
N MET A 1 -6.86 -14.18 9.56
CA MET A 1 -5.44 -13.93 9.94
C MET A 1 -5.01 -15.01 10.91
N GLY A 2 -3.92 -15.73 10.58
CA GLY A 2 -3.36 -16.76 11.44
C GLY A 2 -2.73 -16.15 12.71
N ALA A 3 -2.52 -16.98 13.74
CA ALA A 3 -1.82 -16.55 14.94
C ALA A 3 -0.34 -16.29 14.59
N TYR A 4 0.17 -15.11 14.96
CA TYR A 4 1.59 -14.78 14.84
C TYR A 4 2.37 -15.30 16.04
N ARG A 5 3.62 -15.68 15.82
CA ARG A 5 4.61 -16.05 16.82
C ARG A 5 5.92 -15.30 16.62
N GLY A 6 6.74 -15.23 17.63
CA GLY A 6 8.11 -14.75 17.48
C GLY A 6 8.98 -15.70 16.62
N LEU A 7 10.08 -15.19 16.12
CA LEU A 7 11.11 -15.99 15.45
C LEU A 7 11.80 -16.93 16.44
N THR A 8 12.13 -18.14 16.01
CA THR A 8 12.99 -19.05 16.74
C THR A 8 14.47 -18.66 16.56
N ILE A 9 15.34 -19.14 17.43
CA ILE A 9 16.78 -18.90 17.34
C ILE A 9 17.33 -19.42 16.01
N THR A 10 16.90 -20.60 15.58
CA THR A 10 17.33 -21.22 14.33
C THR A 10 16.94 -20.38 13.10
N GLU A 11 15.71 -19.84 13.08
CA GLU A 11 15.24 -18.96 12.02
C GLU A 11 16.04 -17.65 11.97
N ILE A 12 16.38 -17.09 13.13
CA ILE A 12 17.23 -15.88 13.21
C ILE A 12 18.64 -16.16 12.67
N GLU A 13 19.24 -17.31 13.04
CA GLU A 13 20.56 -17.68 12.55
C GLU A 13 20.56 -17.87 11.02
N GLN A 14 19.53 -18.52 10.49
CA GLN A 14 19.36 -18.71 9.05
C GLN A 14 19.21 -17.36 8.33
N LEU A 15 18.36 -16.47 8.80
CA LEU A 15 18.20 -15.11 8.23
C LEU A 15 19.53 -14.34 8.25
N LYS A 16 20.31 -14.43 9.32
CA LYS A 16 21.65 -13.81 9.39
C LYS A 16 22.60 -14.40 8.34
N GLN A 17 22.59 -15.73 8.13
CA GLN A 17 23.39 -16.38 7.07
C GLN A 17 22.99 -15.94 5.67
N GLN A 18 21.73 -15.55 5.47
CA GLN A 18 21.19 -15.00 4.22
C GLN A 18 21.38 -13.48 4.09
N ASN A 19 22.30 -12.91 4.88
CA ASN A 19 22.61 -11.47 4.91
C ASN A 19 21.41 -10.58 5.29
N CYS A 20 20.53 -11.08 6.15
CA CYS A 20 19.47 -10.28 6.72
C CYS A 20 19.94 -9.62 8.03
N MET A 21 19.42 -8.42 8.30
CA MET A 21 19.69 -7.63 9.50
C MET A 21 18.40 -7.17 10.12
N ALA A 22 18.36 -7.06 11.43
CA ALA A 22 17.24 -6.46 12.16
C ALA A 22 17.79 -5.54 13.26
N ASP A 23 17.11 -4.41 13.48
CA ASP A 23 17.42 -3.54 14.60
C ASP A 23 17.07 -4.24 15.93
N ASP A 24 15.95 -4.99 15.93
CA ASP A 24 15.51 -5.86 17.01
C ASP A 24 14.78 -7.10 16.46
N TRP A 25 15.38 -8.28 16.61
CA TRP A 25 14.78 -9.54 16.16
C TRP A 25 13.50 -9.91 16.93
N SER A 26 13.33 -9.42 18.16
CA SER A 26 12.13 -9.67 18.97
C SER A 26 10.89 -8.88 18.47
N ALA A 27 11.10 -7.85 17.68
CA ALA A 27 10.04 -7.05 17.06
C ALA A 27 9.46 -7.70 15.80
N ILE A 28 10.01 -8.86 15.37
CA ILE A 28 9.56 -9.59 14.19
C ILE A 28 8.64 -10.73 14.62
N SER A 29 7.43 -10.72 14.08
CA SER A 29 6.44 -11.78 14.27
C SER A 29 6.16 -12.48 12.95
N VAL A 30 6.02 -13.79 12.98
CA VAL A 30 5.83 -14.62 11.78
C VAL A 30 4.61 -15.52 11.91
N THR A 31 4.00 -15.91 10.81
CA THR A 31 2.94 -16.91 10.80
C THR A 31 3.49 -18.29 11.22
N LYS A 32 2.59 -19.21 11.60
CA LYS A 32 2.98 -20.56 12.06
C LYS A 32 3.78 -21.32 10.99
N ASP A 33 3.43 -21.13 9.73
CA ASP A 33 4.02 -21.84 8.57
C ASP A 33 5.17 -21.06 7.91
N PHE A 34 5.70 -20.07 8.60
CA PHE A 34 6.83 -19.28 8.10
C PHE A 34 8.08 -20.14 7.91
N ILE A 35 8.76 -19.92 6.78
CA ILE A 35 10.05 -20.52 6.42
C ILE A 35 10.96 -19.40 5.90
N PRO A 36 12.18 -19.23 6.44
CA PRO A 36 13.07 -18.13 6.05
C PRO A 36 13.80 -18.32 4.73
N ASP A 37 13.68 -19.47 4.04
CA ASP A 37 14.50 -19.87 2.88
C ASP A 37 14.55 -18.85 1.73
N HIS A 38 13.46 -18.11 1.56
CA HIS A 38 13.31 -17.16 0.45
C HIS A 38 13.46 -15.69 0.84
N ILE A 39 14.13 -15.42 1.98
CA ILE A 39 14.40 -14.07 2.47
C ILE A 39 15.91 -13.85 2.49
N CYS A 40 16.40 -12.89 1.72
CA CYS A 40 17.82 -12.56 1.72
C CYS A 40 18.07 -11.06 1.51
N HIS A 41 19.23 -10.57 1.99
CA HIS A 41 19.66 -9.18 1.87
C HIS A 41 18.54 -8.18 2.28
N THR A 42 17.85 -8.50 3.36
CA THR A 42 16.70 -7.74 3.85
C THR A 42 17.02 -7.13 5.20
N ARG A 43 16.72 -5.85 5.37
CA ARG A 43 16.82 -5.16 6.65
C ARG A 43 15.44 -4.94 7.24
N PHE A 44 15.28 -5.29 8.51
CA PHE A 44 14.05 -5.11 9.29
C PHE A 44 14.25 -4.04 10.36
N SER A 45 13.28 -3.15 10.48
CA SER A 45 13.25 -2.09 11.48
C SER A 45 11.83 -1.90 12.02
N GLY A 46 11.70 -1.60 13.30
CA GLY A 46 10.40 -1.45 13.97
C GLY A 46 9.61 -2.76 14.04
N GLN A 47 8.29 -2.67 14.06
CA GLN A 47 7.39 -3.82 14.15
C GLN A 47 7.18 -4.46 12.79
N ILE A 48 7.54 -5.72 12.65
CA ILE A 48 7.42 -6.46 11.38
C ILE A 48 6.55 -7.70 11.61
N LYS A 49 5.62 -7.92 10.68
CA LYS A 49 4.87 -9.18 10.61
C LYS A 49 5.05 -9.79 9.23
N LEU A 50 5.38 -11.09 9.19
CA LEU A 50 5.61 -11.81 7.94
C LEU A 50 4.68 -13.02 7.82
N GLY A 51 4.09 -13.16 6.64
CA GLY A 51 3.36 -14.35 6.22
C GLY A 51 4.28 -15.50 5.81
N ALA A 52 3.69 -16.53 5.23
CA ALA A 52 4.41 -17.67 4.66
C ALA A 52 4.64 -17.45 3.15
N PHE A 53 5.82 -17.81 2.65
CA PHE A 53 6.20 -17.65 1.24
C PHE A 53 6.33 -19.03 0.60
N LYS A 54 5.28 -19.48 -0.12
CA LYS A 54 5.19 -20.83 -0.70
C LYS A 54 4.98 -20.82 -2.22
N LYS A 55 4.59 -19.68 -2.80
CA LYS A 55 4.16 -19.55 -4.19
C LYS A 55 5.32 -19.27 -5.14
N GLU A 56 5.21 -19.78 -6.36
CA GLU A 56 6.02 -19.35 -7.49
C GLU A 56 5.21 -18.42 -8.39
N PHE A 57 5.76 -17.25 -8.71
CA PHE A 57 5.23 -16.34 -9.72
C PHE A 57 5.80 -16.71 -11.09
N MET A 58 4.92 -16.81 -12.09
CA MET A 58 5.31 -16.99 -13.47
C MET A 58 5.41 -15.63 -14.15
N LEU A 59 6.59 -15.27 -14.60
CA LEU A 59 6.84 -14.04 -15.34
C LEU A 59 6.82 -14.28 -16.84
N ASP A 60 6.78 -13.19 -17.61
CA ASP A 60 6.85 -13.24 -19.07
C ASP A 60 8.11 -13.99 -19.54
N GLY A 61 7.96 -14.75 -20.62
CA GLY A 61 9.04 -15.62 -21.11
C GLY A 61 9.23 -16.93 -20.34
N GLY A 62 8.33 -17.23 -19.36
CA GLY A 62 8.33 -18.48 -18.61
C GLY A 62 9.30 -18.54 -17.43
N LEU A 63 9.90 -17.41 -17.04
CA LEU A 63 10.74 -17.35 -15.86
C LEU A 63 9.89 -17.48 -14.58
N LYS A 64 10.32 -18.37 -13.69
CA LYS A 64 9.71 -18.56 -12.39
C LYS A 64 10.48 -17.83 -11.30
N LYS A 65 9.77 -17.11 -10.42
CA LYS A 65 10.32 -16.51 -9.21
C LYS A 65 9.52 -16.95 -7.99
N HIS A 66 10.21 -17.43 -6.98
CA HIS A 66 9.57 -17.79 -5.72
C HIS A 66 9.20 -16.54 -4.91
N SER A 67 8.04 -16.56 -4.23
CA SER A 67 7.66 -15.55 -3.23
C SER A 67 8.74 -15.39 -2.17
N GLY A 68 8.85 -14.23 -1.56
CA GLY A 68 9.88 -13.93 -0.57
C GLY A 68 10.36 -12.48 -0.62
N LEU A 69 11.39 -12.18 0.15
CA LEU A 69 11.92 -10.82 0.30
C LEU A 69 13.39 -10.79 -0.11
N ARG A 70 13.74 -9.90 -1.06
CA ARG A 70 15.11 -9.78 -1.55
C ARG A 70 15.49 -8.32 -1.80
N HIS A 71 16.63 -7.91 -1.24
CA HIS A 71 17.17 -6.55 -1.40
C HIS A 71 16.14 -5.46 -1.06
N VAL A 72 15.63 -5.49 0.17
CA VAL A 72 14.63 -4.53 0.67
C VAL A 72 14.90 -4.14 2.12
N THR A 73 14.59 -2.89 2.46
CA THR A 73 14.49 -2.42 3.84
C THR A 73 13.03 -2.24 4.19
N LEU A 74 12.57 -2.90 5.25
CA LEU A 74 11.21 -2.82 5.76
C LEU A 74 11.19 -2.11 7.13
N HIS A 75 10.28 -1.14 7.29
CA HIS A 75 10.06 -0.44 8.55
C HIS A 75 8.58 -0.40 8.91
N ASN A 76 8.20 -0.95 10.07
CA ASN A 76 6.79 -1.03 10.53
C ASN A 76 5.85 -1.60 9.46
N CYS A 77 6.14 -2.80 8.96
CA CYS A 77 5.38 -3.42 7.87
C CYS A 77 4.73 -4.74 8.28
N GLU A 78 3.57 -5.00 7.70
CA GLU A 78 2.89 -6.29 7.73
C GLU A 78 2.83 -6.86 6.31
N ILE A 79 3.47 -7.99 6.08
CA ILE A 79 3.56 -8.65 4.78
C ILE A 79 2.70 -9.92 4.82
N GLY A 80 1.77 -10.03 3.89
CA GLY A 80 0.87 -11.19 3.77
C GLY A 80 1.57 -12.45 3.26
N ASP A 81 0.76 -13.48 3.04
CA ASP A 81 1.23 -14.74 2.50
C ASP A 81 1.53 -14.62 1.00
N ASP A 82 2.52 -15.39 0.54
CA ASP A 82 2.88 -15.50 -0.87
C ASP A 82 3.21 -14.18 -1.58
N VAL A 83 3.74 -13.21 -0.85
CA VAL A 83 4.20 -11.93 -1.40
C VAL A 83 5.62 -12.07 -1.93
N LEU A 84 5.90 -11.47 -3.08
CA LEU A 84 7.26 -11.27 -3.58
C LEU A 84 7.61 -9.79 -3.56
N ILE A 85 8.65 -9.43 -2.78
CA ILE A 85 9.23 -8.08 -2.80
C ILE A 85 10.70 -8.20 -3.18
N GLU A 86 11.08 -7.55 -4.26
CA GLU A 86 12.43 -7.64 -4.78
C GLU A 86 12.93 -6.29 -5.30
N ASN A 87 14.16 -5.96 -4.96
CA ASN A 87 14.87 -4.80 -5.47
C ASN A 87 14.16 -3.47 -5.17
N VAL A 88 14.05 -3.16 -3.88
CA VAL A 88 13.58 -1.87 -3.36
C VAL A 88 14.79 -1.14 -2.76
N PRO A 89 15.49 -0.32 -3.55
CA PRO A 89 16.79 0.22 -3.17
C PRO A 89 16.75 1.16 -1.97
N ASN A 90 15.64 1.84 -1.73
CA ASN A 90 15.49 2.65 -0.53
C ASN A 90 14.75 1.88 0.58
N TYR A 91 13.43 2.00 0.67
CA TYR A 91 12.69 1.32 1.74
C TYR A 91 11.18 1.24 1.47
N ILE A 92 10.55 0.33 2.21
CA ILE A 92 9.10 0.27 2.41
C ILE A 92 8.82 0.57 3.89
N ALA A 93 7.96 1.56 4.17
CA ALA A 93 7.63 1.93 5.54
C ALA A 93 6.15 2.17 5.76
N ASN A 94 5.67 1.68 6.93
CA ASN A 94 4.31 1.90 7.41
C ASN A 94 3.23 1.36 6.45
N TYR A 95 3.43 0.15 5.92
CA TYR A 95 2.48 -0.50 5.02
C TYR A 95 2.07 -1.89 5.48
N ARG A 96 0.79 -2.21 5.25
CA ARG A 96 0.26 -3.56 5.21
C ARG A 96 0.11 -3.97 3.74
N ILE A 97 0.77 -5.06 3.35
CA ILE A 97 0.76 -5.62 1.99
C ILE A 97 -0.02 -6.92 2.03
N GLY A 98 -1.07 -7.00 1.22
CA GLY A 98 -1.94 -8.17 1.10
C GLY A 98 -1.27 -9.37 0.43
N ASN A 99 -1.98 -10.48 0.44
CA ASN A 99 -1.49 -11.75 -0.06
C ASN A 99 -1.28 -11.76 -1.58
N ASP A 100 -0.46 -12.68 -2.07
CA ASP A 100 -0.26 -12.89 -3.50
C ASP A 100 0.20 -11.64 -4.28
N SER A 101 0.84 -10.69 -3.61
CA SER A 101 1.25 -9.43 -4.23
C SER A 101 2.70 -9.49 -4.71
N PHE A 102 2.97 -8.81 -5.83
CA PHE A 102 4.26 -8.77 -6.51
C PHE A 102 4.77 -7.33 -6.59
N ILE A 103 5.88 -7.03 -5.90
CA ILE A 103 6.49 -5.69 -5.84
C ILE A 103 7.94 -5.80 -6.27
N GLN A 104 8.30 -5.17 -7.40
CA GLN A 104 9.64 -5.23 -7.95
C GLN A 104 10.10 -3.89 -8.51
N ASN A 105 11.37 -3.54 -8.29
CA ASN A 105 11.98 -2.30 -8.79
C ASN A 105 11.18 -1.05 -8.37
N VAL A 106 10.83 -0.96 -7.11
CA VAL A 106 10.13 0.20 -6.53
C VAL A 106 11.12 0.98 -5.68
N ASN A 107 11.27 2.27 -5.93
CA ASN A 107 12.27 3.06 -5.24
C ASN A 107 11.90 3.32 -3.78
N ILE A 108 10.71 3.88 -3.52
CA ILE A 108 10.19 4.17 -2.18
C ILE A 108 8.70 3.85 -2.12
N LEU A 109 8.28 3.20 -1.04
CA LEU A 109 6.88 2.98 -0.70
C LEU A 109 6.67 3.37 0.76
N VAL A 110 5.98 4.49 1.04
CA VAL A 110 5.92 5.05 2.40
C VAL A 110 4.60 5.72 2.73
N VAL A 111 4.15 5.56 3.97
CA VAL A 111 3.19 6.48 4.59
C VAL A 111 3.96 7.35 5.58
N ASP A 112 3.84 8.66 5.41
CA ASP A 112 4.52 9.68 6.18
C ASP A 112 3.51 10.38 7.11
N GLY A 113 3.55 10.05 8.38
CA GLY A 113 2.60 10.52 9.39
C GLY A 113 1.16 10.05 9.15
N LYS A 114 0.19 10.78 9.70
CA LYS A 114 -1.24 10.49 9.53
C LYS A 114 -1.74 10.99 8.18
N SER A 115 -2.08 10.09 7.29
CA SER A 115 -2.56 10.38 5.93
C SER A 115 -4.04 10.09 5.77
N LYS A 116 -4.74 10.94 5.03
CA LYS A 116 -6.12 10.74 4.57
C LYS A 116 -6.20 10.05 3.21
N PHE A 117 -5.06 9.73 2.60
CA PHE A 117 -4.96 9.06 1.29
C PHE A 117 -5.76 9.78 0.19
N GLY A 118 -5.62 11.12 0.13
CA GLY A 118 -6.30 11.98 -0.84
C GLY A 118 -7.74 12.36 -0.48
N ASN A 119 -8.36 11.70 0.49
CA ASN A 119 -9.72 12.03 0.89
C ASN A 119 -9.81 13.42 1.54
N GLY A 120 -10.82 14.20 1.16
CA GLY A 120 -11.04 15.55 1.63
C GLY A 120 -10.20 16.62 0.93
N THR A 121 -9.38 16.26 -0.06
CA THR A 121 -8.63 17.24 -0.87
C THR A 121 -9.60 18.01 -1.75
N GLU A 122 -9.59 19.34 -1.66
CA GLU A 122 -10.42 20.19 -2.51
C GLU A 122 -9.76 20.37 -3.89
N VAL A 123 -10.53 20.14 -4.94
CA VAL A 123 -10.11 20.38 -6.33
C VAL A 123 -11.02 21.42 -6.97
N SER A 124 -10.43 22.33 -7.74
CA SER A 124 -11.16 23.35 -8.50
C SER A 124 -11.81 22.71 -9.72
N VAL A 125 -13.13 22.76 -9.79
CA VAL A 125 -13.91 22.20 -10.89
C VAL A 125 -14.65 23.33 -11.59
N LEU A 126 -14.51 23.44 -12.93
CA LEU A 126 -15.18 24.44 -13.75
C LEU A 126 -15.00 25.89 -13.23
N ASN A 127 -13.79 26.24 -12.81
CA ASN A 127 -13.64 27.44 -11.99
C ASN A 127 -12.29 28.14 -12.15
N GLU A 128 -12.24 29.13 -12.99
CA GLU A 128 -11.07 30.00 -13.14
C GLU A 128 -10.95 31.04 -12.02
N THR A 129 -12.03 31.31 -11.27
CA THR A 129 -12.08 32.38 -10.26
C THR A 129 -12.23 31.91 -8.81
N GLY A 130 -12.29 30.63 -8.52
CA GLY A 130 -12.49 30.06 -7.19
C GLY A 130 -13.97 29.97 -6.77
N GLY A 131 -14.25 29.24 -5.69
CA GLY A 131 -15.58 29.12 -5.09
C GLY A 131 -16.42 27.94 -5.56
N ARG A 132 -15.88 27.03 -6.38
CA ARG A 132 -16.55 25.78 -6.81
C ARG A 132 -15.69 24.55 -6.55
N GLU A 133 -14.88 24.61 -5.49
CA GLU A 133 -14.06 23.49 -5.09
C GLU A 133 -14.95 22.34 -4.64
N VAL A 134 -14.59 21.14 -5.11
CA VAL A 134 -15.22 19.88 -4.72
C VAL A 134 -14.21 19.08 -3.91
N PRO A 135 -14.51 18.76 -2.65
CA PRO A 135 -13.68 17.83 -1.90
C PRO A 135 -13.81 16.43 -2.50
N ILE A 136 -12.70 15.88 -2.96
CA ILE A 136 -12.66 14.50 -3.49
C ILE A 136 -12.56 13.50 -2.34
N TYR A 137 -13.13 12.33 -2.54
CA TYR A 137 -12.94 11.18 -1.69
C TYR A 137 -13.22 9.90 -2.48
N ASP A 138 -12.77 8.76 -1.99
CA ASP A 138 -12.75 7.51 -2.73
C ASP A 138 -14.13 6.95 -3.14
N LYS A 139 -15.22 7.48 -2.56
CA LYS A 139 -16.61 7.15 -2.93
C LYS A 139 -17.33 8.27 -3.69
N LEU A 140 -16.57 9.28 -4.17
CA LEU A 140 -17.17 10.39 -4.91
C LEU A 140 -17.75 9.92 -6.25
N SER A 141 -19.06 10.03 -6.41
CA SER A 141 -19.71 9.81 -7.69
C SER A 141 -19.79 11.10 -8.52
N ALA A 142 -19.90 10.97 -9.85
CA ALA A 142 -20.10 12.11 -10.74
C ALA A 142 -21.35 12.91 -10.37
N HIS A 143 -22.43 12.26 -9.93
CA HIS A 143 -23.65 12.93 -9.49
C HIS A 143 -23.44 13.78 -8.24
N LEU A 144 -22.69 13.25 -7.24
CA LEU A 144 -22.41 14.00 -6.03
C LEU A 144 -21.49 15.18 -6.30
N ALA A 145 -20.45 14.99 -7.15
CA ALA A 145 -19.58 16.07 -7.59
C ALA A 145 -20.36 17.19 -8.31
N TYR A 146 -21.28 16.80 -9.19
CA TYR A 146 -22.19 17.74 -9.88
C TYR A 146 -23.03 18.57 -8.89
N ILE A 147 -23.63 17.91 -7.89
CA ILE A 147 -24.43 18.59 -6.86
C ILE A 147 -23.57 19.59 -6.10
N ILE A 148 -22.38 19.17 -5.63
CA ILE A 148 -21.48 20.04 -4.87
C ILE A 148 -21.03 21.23 -5.72
N ALA A 149 -20.71 21.05 -6.99
CA ALA A 149 -20.22 22.11 -7.88
C ALA A 149 -21.30 23.11 -8.29
N LEU A 150 -22.54 22.66 -8.57
CA LEU A 150 -23.55 23.48 -9.23
C LEU A 150 -24.70 23.94 -8.34
N TYR A 151 -25.01 23.23 -7.23
CA TYR A 151 -26.15 23.60 -6.36
C TYR A 151 -25.77 24.63 -5.28
N ARG A 152 -24.91 25.58 -5.62
CA ARG A 152 -24.42 26.65 -4.71
C ARG A 152 -25.50 27.56 -4.15
N HIS A 153 -26.63 27.64 -4.82
CA HIS A 153 -27.80 28.36 -4.34
C HIS A 153 -28.47 27.69 -3.12
N ARG A 154 -27.97 26.50 -2.71
CA ARG A 154 -28.42 25.79 -1.51
C ARG A 154 -27.26 25.60 -0.51
N PRO A 155 -26.79 26.67 0.14
CA PRO A 155 -25.56 26.64 0.94
C PRO A 155 -25.59 25.60 2.06
N LEU A 156 -26.73 25.43 2.76
CA LEU A 156 -26.88 24.44 3.83
C LEU A 156 -26.73 22.99 3.33
N LEU A 157 -27.12 22.69 2.10
CA LEU A 157 -26.91 21.37 1.50
C LEU A 157 -25.42 21.13 1.26
N ILE A 158 -24.76 22.12 0.63
CA ILE A 158 -23.33 22.01 0.30
C ILE A 158 -22.50 21.87 1.56
N GLU A 159 -22.77 22.65 2.59
CA GLU A 159 -22.10 22.55 3.90
C GLU A 159 -22.25 21.15 4.51
N LYS A 160 -23.46 20.57 4.53
CA LYS A 160 -23.69 19.22 5.03
C LYS A 160 -22.94 18.16 4.22
N LEU A 161 -22.89 18.29 2.90
CA LEU A 161 -22.15 17.36 2.04
C LEU A 161 -20.64 17.45 2.26
N LYS A 162 -20.09 18.66 2.35
CA LYS A 162 -18.67 18.87 2.68
C LYS A 162 -18.34 18.28 4.05
N LYS A 163 -19.14 18.56 5.07
CA LYS A 163 -18.95 18.00 6.42
C LYS A 163 -19.00 16.46 6.42
N MET A 164 -19.89 15.85 5.65
CA MET A 164 -19.94 14.38 5.49
C MET A 164 -18.63 13.85 4.92
N ILE A 165 -18.09 14.50 3.89
CA ILE A 165 -16.82 14.10 3.27
C ILE A 165 -15.65 14.30 4.23
N ASP A 166 -15.61 15.41 4.97
CA ASP A 166 -14.58 15.68 5.98
C ASP A 166 -14.58 14.63 7.09
N THR A 167 -15.77 14.29 7.60
CA THR A 167 -15.92 13.21 8.60
C THR A 167 -15.41 11.89 8.04
N TYR A 168 -15.80 11.54 6.82
CA TYR A 168 -15.32 10.34 6.15
C TYR A 168 -13.79 10.31 6.01
N ALA A 169 -13.21 11.45 5.62
CA ALA A 169 -11.75 11.58 5.45
C ALA A 169 -10.99 11.40 6.78
N GLU A 170 -11.53 11.98 7.89
CA GLU A 170 -10.94 11.79 9.22
C GLU A 170 -11.05 10.34 9.73
N ASP A 171 -12.20 9.70 9.53
CA ASP A 171 -12.43 8.31 9.94
C ASP A 171 -11.54 7.31 9.20
N HIS A 172 -11.09 7.66 7.98
CA HIS A 172 -10.23 6.84 7.13
C HIS A 172 -8.75 7.24 7.18
N ALA A 173 -8.42 8.27 7.96
CA ALA A 173 -7.02 8.68 8.13
C ALA A 173 -6.24 7.65 8.96
N SER A 174 -5.02 7.33 8.51
CA SER A 174 -4.19 6.32 9.15
C SER A 174 -2.70 6.65 8.97
N GLU A 175 -1.88 6.17 9.90
CA GLU A 175 -0.42 6.18 9.78
C GLU A 175 0.09 4.95 9.01
N THR A 176 -0.80 4.00 8.71
CA THR A 176 -0.48 2.78 7.98
C THR A 176 -1.26 2.73 6.67
N GLY A 177 -0.55 2.60 5.57
CA GLY A 177 -1.11 2.35 4.25
C GLY A 177 -1.51 0.90 4.04
N THR A 178 -2.35 0.67 3.06
CA THR A 178 -2.76 -0.68 2.69
C THR A 178 -2.57 -0.91 1.19
N ILE A 179 -1.99 -2.05 0.87
CA ILE A 179 -1.98 -2.64 -0.46
C ILE A 179 -2.83 -3.90 -0.36
N GLY A 180 -3.84 -4.02 -1.22
CA GLY A 180 -4.74 -5.18 -1.22
C GLY A 180 -4.06 -6.47 -1.69
N ASP A 181 -4.87 -7.52 -1.85
CA ASP A 181 -4.40 -8.81 -2.34
C ASP A 181 -4.22 -8.80 -3.88
N HIS A 182 -3.35 -9.64 -4.41
CA HIS A 182 -3.12 -9.81 -5.84
C HIS A 182 -2.70 -8.51 -6.56
N VAL A 183 -1.92 -7.66 -5.90
CA VAL A 183 -1.44 -6.40 -6.46
C VAL A 183 -0.07 -6.59 -7.10
N THR A 184 0.12 -6.02 -8.29
CA THR A 184 1.41 -5.98 -8.97
C THR A 184 1.90 -4.54 -9.06
N ILE A 185 3.08 -4.25 -8.51
CA ILE A 185 3.75 -2.94 -8.58
C ILE A 185 5.15 -3.15 -9.11
N ILE A 186 5.42 -2.66 -10.30
CA ILE A 186 6.73 -2.85 -10.94
C ILE A 186 7.26 -1.55 -11.54
N ASN A 187 8.59 -1.42 -11.55
CA ASN A 187 9.30 -0.30 -12.21
C ASN A 187 8.78 1.08 -11.79
N THR A 188 8.46 1.25 -10.52
CA THR A 188 7.80 2.45 -10.00
C THR A 188 8.76 3.26 -9.13
N GLY A 189 8.74 4.57 -9.30
CA GLY A 189 9.58 5.49 -8.54
C GLY A 189 9.11 5.63 -7.08
N THR A 190 8.32 6.63 -6.79
CA THR A 190 7.87 6.94 -5.42
C THR A 190 6.38 6.72 -5.26
N ILE A 191 6.00 5.93 -4.26
CA ILE A 191 4.62 5.81 -3.79
C ILE A 191 4.56 6.34 -2.36
N LYS A 192 3.88 7.47 -2.16
CA LYS A 192 3.78 8.13 -0.86
C LYS A 192 2.33 8.42 -0.48
N ASN A 193 1.91 7.97 0.71
CA ASN A 193 0.55 8.21 1.20
C ASN A 193 -0.55 7.72 0.25
N VAL A 194 -0.38 6.53 -0.33
CA VAL A 194 -1.33 5.95 -1.29
C VAL A 194 -1.91 4.66 -0.71
N ARG A 195 -3.23 4.54 -0.79
CA ARG A 195 -3.94 3.28 -0.52
C ARG A 195 -4.25 2.60 -1.85
N ILE A 196 -3.95 1.31 -1.95
CA ILE A 196 -4.11 0.53 -3.19
C ILE A 196 -5.06 -0.64 -2.90
N GLY A 197 -6.14 -0.72 -3.67
CA GLY A 197 -7.09 -1.83 -3.62
C GLY A 197 -6.53 -3.12 -4.22
N SER A 198 -7.25 -4.22 -4.06
CA SER A 198 -6.85 -5.53 -4.58
C SER A 198 -6.90 -5.61 -6.11
N TYR A 199 -6.17 -6.55 -6.71
CA TYR A 199 -6.12 -6.81 -8.15
C TYR A 199 -5.66 -5.63 -9.01
N CYS A 200 -4.87 -4.72 -8.45
CA CYS A 200 -4.33 -3.54 -9.13
C CYS A 200 -2.97 -3.85 -9.76
N THR A 201 -2.73 -3.34 -10.95
CA THR A 201 -1.42 -3.35 -11.60
C THR A 201 -0.92 -1.93 -11.78
N ILE A 202 0.26 -1.63 -11.26
CA ILE A 202 0.97 -0.35 -11.39
C ILE A 202 2.32 -0.65 -12.02
N ASP A 203 2.56 -0.13 -13.22
CA ASP A 203 3.80 -0.33 -13.96
C ASP A 203 4.33 0.99 -14.52
N GLY A 204 5.64 1.22 -14.37
CA GLY A 204 6.34 2.33 -14.97
C GLY A 204 5.98 3.72 -14.42
N THR A 205 5.33 3.81 -13.27
CA THR A 205 4.88 5.09 -12.71
C THR A 205 6.04 5.80 -12.01
N SER A 206 6.30 7.06 -12.37
CA SER A 206 7.37 7.83 -11.71
C SER A 206 7.03 8.25 -10.28
N ARG A 207 5.76 8.68 -10.03
CA ARG A 207 5.32 9.16 -8.72
C ARG A 207 3.82 9.05 -8.52
N LEU A 208 3.42 8.52 -7.38
CA LEU A 208 2.04 8.48 -6.87
C LEU A 208 2.03 9.07 -5.46
N GLU A 209 1.22 10.07 -5.21
CA GLU A 209 1.14 10.69 -3.89
C GLU A 209 -0.28 11.07 -3.50
N ASN A 210 -0.56 10.90 -2.19
CA ASN A 210 -1.79 11.36 -1.54
C ASN A 210 -3.05 10.93 -2.29
N GLY A 211 -3.23 9.62 -2.48
CA GLY A 211 -4.33 9.09 -3.27
C GLY A 211 -4.86 7.74 -2.80
N SER A 212 -6.00 7.35 -3.34
CA SER A 212 -6.59 6.03 -3.19
C SER A 212 -6.88 5.43 -4.56
N ILE A 213 -6.40 4.21 -4.80
CA ILE A 213 -6.71 3.44 -6.00
C ILE A 213 -7.73 2.38 -5.59
N ASN A 214 -8.99 2.59 -5.96
CA ASN A 214 -10.08 1.68 -5.65
C ASN A 214 -10.19 0.62 -6.74
N SER A 215 -9.55 -0.50 -6.52
CA SER A 215 -9.66 -1.67 -7.39
C SER A 215 -10.12 -2.90 -6.62
N ASN A 216 -10.75 -3.80 -7.32
CA ASN A 216 -11.18 -5.10 -6.82
C ASN A 216 -11.23 -6.10 -7.98
N GLU A 217 -11.58 -7.37 -7.70
CA GLU A 217 -11.64 -8.42 -8.71
C GLU A 217 -12.53 -8.09 -9.93
N GLN A 218 -13.58 -7.28 -9.75
CA GLN A 218 -14.53 -6.90 -10.81
C GLN A 218 -14.08 -5.64 -11.59
N ILE A 219 -13.32 -4.75 -10.94
CA ILE A 219 -12.78 -3.51 -11.52
C ILE A 219 -11.28 -3.72 -11.74
N GLY A 220 -10.90 -4.68 -12.57
CA GLY A 220 -9.51 -4.92 -12.91
C GLY A 220 -8.97 -3.88 -13.90
N ARG A 221 -7.86 -3.22 -13.58
CA ARG A 221 -7.05 -2.25 -14.31
C ARG A 221 -7.61 -0.82 -14.31
N ALA A 222 -7.15 -0.03 -13.36
CA ALA A 222 -7.08 1.41 -13.57
C ALA A 222 -5.88 1.69 -14.51
N HIS A 223 -6.16 2.11 -15.74
CA HIS A 223 -5.15 2.76 -16.57
C HIS A 223 -5.02 4.20 -16.09
N VAL A 224 -3.88 4.54 -15.54
CA VAL A 224 -3.48 5.91 -15.23
C VAL A 224 -2.62 6.41 -16.38
#